data_7c939c34fad4f3fa7af9988b285af5a2
#
_entry.id   7c939c34fad4f3fa7af9988b285af5a2
#
_cell.length_a   1.000
_cell.length_b   1.000
_cell.length_c   1.000
_cell.angle_alpha   90.00
_cell.angle_beta   90.00
_cell.angle_gamma   90.00
#
_symmetry.space_group_name_H-M   'P 1'
#
loop_
_entity.id
_entity.type
_entity.pdbx_description
1 polymer ?
#
loop_
_entity_poly.entity_id
_entity_poly.type
_entity_poly.pdbx_seq_one_letter_code
_entity_poly.pdbx_strand_id
1 'polypeptide(L)'
;LTGEHEAVAAVDLFLACQFATEDDSRLISQVKLWTISTAVFSSFGTDTRQAIHDNDFGNVLRFNLALDTWRLEWSEKLKPHATIGNYPRKGVGLHYHFAKLYLCSHAFRGVSTDAGDNAKILSPEMQETADSAVRSATSILRSIDTDDEFKSFMSNLPLYFDTMIAFASIFLFRISTTYSHVLQVDATEILKLLRQSVVILESIASTIRSSHLLARITEGLRRLLVQFQETRLNNPVEVPNHDHNMDTSDQTHVVHDQIDWSVGATLDGFSLGNYDFLSNQQFEIWPIDHNSGQHF
;
A
#
# COMPACT_ATOMS: atom_id res chain seq x y z
N LEU A 1 20.56 8.45 -17.00
CA LEU A 1 19.27 8.14 -17.68
C LEU A 1 19.41 7.30 -18.95
N THR A 2 20.56 7.33 -19.67
CA THR A 2 20.78 6.52 -20.89
C THR A 2 21.04 5.06 -20.59
N GLY A 3 21.74 4.72 -19.50
CA GLY A 3 22.09 3.34 -19.14
C GLY A 3 20.90 2.48 -18.69
N GLU A 4 19.87 3.07 -18.10
CA GLU A 4 18.66 2.32 -17.67
C GLU A 4 17.83 1.87 -18.88
N HIS A 5 17.69 2.70 -19.90
CA HIS A 5 17.01 2.33 -21.14
C HIS A 5 17.73 1.21 -21.90
N GLU A 6 19.06 1.23 -21.92
CA GLU A 6 19.84 0.15 -22.53
C GLU A 6 19.71 -1.17 -21.77
N ALA A 7 19.71 -1.12 -20.44
CA ALA A 7 19.52 -2.30 -19.61
C ALA A 7 18.14 -2.93 -19.81
N VAL A 8 17.07 -2.12 -19.89
CA VAL A 8 15.71 -2.61 -20.13
C VAL A 8 15.57 -3.19 -21.54
N ALA A 9 16.21 -2.58 -22.56
CA ALA A 9 16.22 -3.13 -23.92
C ALA A 9 17.00 -4.46 -24.01
N ALA A 10 18.08 -4.60 -23.27
CA ALA A 10 18.87 -5.84 -23.21
C ALA A 10 18.10 -7.00 -22.57
N VAL A 11 17.12 -6.72 -21.71
CA VAL A 11 16.27 -7.68 -21.03
C VAL A 11 15.47 -8.57 -21.98
N ASP A 12 14.87 -7.98 -23.02
CA ASP A 12 14.10 -8.74 -24.01
C ASP A 12 14.99 -9.63 -24.88
N LEU A 13 16.20 -9.16 -25.19
CA LEU A 13 17.22 -9.99 -25.86
C LEU A 13 17.69 -11.15 -24.98
N PHE A 14 17.84 -10.91 -23.68
CA PHE A 14 18.20 -11.95 -22.74
C PHE A 14 17.13 -13.03 -22.64
N LEU A 15 15.85 -12.67 -22.55
CA LEU A 15 14.73 -13.64 -22.55
C LEU A 15 14.60 -14.45 -23.84
N ALA A 16 15.07 -13.90 -24.95
CA ALA A 16 15.14 -14.62 -26.22
C ALA A 16 16.31 -15.61 -26.32
N CYS A 17 17.24 -15.57 -25.35
CA CYS A 17 18.39 -16.45 -25.31
C CYS A 17 17.96 -17.89 -24.98
N GLN A 18 18.57 -18.89 -25.63
CA GLN A 18 18.30 -20.31 -25.37
C GLN A 18 18.67 -20.78 -23.94
N PHE A 19 19.41 -19.96 -23.17
CA PHE A 19 19.79 -20.24 -21.78
C PHE A 19 18.88 -19.58 -20.77
N ALA A 20 17.90 -18.78 -21.20
CA ALA A 20 16.96 -18.14 -20.30
C ALA A 20 16.04 -19.17 -19.62
N THR A 21 15.86 -19.01 -18.32
CA THR A 21 15.07 -19.89 -17.47
C THR A 21 13.73 -19.23 -17.07
N GLU A 22 12.84 -19.99 -16.44
CA GLU A 22 11.61 -19.44 -15.85
C GLU A 22 11.91 -18.45 -14.71
N ASP A 23 12.97 -18.67 -13.93
CA ASP A 23 13.41 -17.76 -12.88
C ASP A 23 13.89 -16.40 -13.44
N ASP A 24 14.58 -16.43 -14.58
CA ASP A 24 14.98 -15.20 -15.28
C ASP A 24 13.73 -14.42 -15.74
N SER A 25 12.73 -15.11 -16.25
CA SER A 25 11.46 -14.49 -16.63
C SER A 25 10.78 -13.80 -15.44
N ARG A 26 10.81 -14.46 -14.27
CA ARG A 26 10.27 -13.89 -13.02
C ARG A 26 11.05 -12.65 -12.58
N LEU A 27 12.37 -12.70 -12.57
CA LEU A 27 13.22 -11.56 -12.22
C LEU A 27 12.96 -10.37 -13.15
N ILE A 28 12.91 -10.64 -14.46
CA ILE A 28 12.68 -9.62 -15.48
C ILE A 28 11.31 -8.98 -15.34
N SER A 29 10.28 -9.76 -14.99
CA SER A 29 8.95 -9.21 -14.71
C SER A 29 9.01 -8.15 -13.60
N GLN A 30 9.76 -8.41 -12.54
CA GLN A 30 9.95 -7.48 -11.43
C GLN A 30 10.74 -6.23 -11.86
N VAL A 31 11.82 -6.40 -12.61
CA VAL A 31 12.61 -5.26 -13.14
C VAL A 31 11.73 -4.33 -13.98
N LYS A 32 10.92 -4.88 -14.90
CA LYS A 32 9.99 -4.08 -15.72
C LYS A 32 8.96 -3.34 -14.85
N LEU A 33 8.42 -3.98 -13.81
CA LEU A 33 7.49 -3.33 -12.89
C LEU A 33 8.16 -2.20 -12.11
N TRP A 34 9.37 -2.44 -11.61
CA TRP A 34 10.10 -1.41 -10.87
C TRP A 34 10.50 -0.22 -11.75
N THR A 35 10.76 -0.44 -13.04
CA THR A 35 10.94 0.66 -13.99
C THR A 35 9.70 1.54 -14.08
N ILE A 36 8.50 0.95 -14.12
CA ILE A 36 7.24 1.72 -14.07
C ILE A 36 7.13 2.47 -12.74
N SER A 37 7.39 1.80 -11.62
CA SER A 37 7.29 2.40 -10.28
C SER A 37 8.29 3.54 -10.08
N THR A 38 9.52 3.42 -10.62
CA THR A 38 10.53 4.48 -10.61
C THR A 38 10.07 5.67 -11.46
N ALA A 39 9.44 5.43 -12.60
CA ALA A 39 8.88 6.49 -13.42
C ALA A 39 7.73 7.23 -12.72
N VAL A 40 6.87 6.51 -11.97
CA VAL A 40 5.85 7.11 -11.10
C VAL A 40 6.50 8.01 -10.05
N PHE A 41 7.50 7.49 -9.33
CA PHE A 41 8.25 8.24 -8.33
C PHE A 41 8.88 9.51 -8.91
N SER A 42 9.54 9.40 -10.06
CA SER A 42 10.17 10.54 -10.74
C SER A 42 9.17 11.59 -11.23
N SER A 43 7.94 11.17 -11.57
CA SER A 43 6.89 12.08 -12.06
C SER A 43 6.21 12.84 -10.94
N PHE A 44 5.96 12.19 -9.80
CA PHE A 44 5.16 12.78 -8.71
C PHE A 44 6.01 13.23 -7.52
N GLY A 45 7.29 12.86 -7.46
CA GLY A 45 8.22 13.23 -6.39
C GLY A 45 7.81 12.67 -5.01
N THR A 46 8.45 13.21 -3.97
CA THR A 46 8.32 12.74 -2.58
C THR A 46 7.43 13.62 -1.71
N ASP A 47 7.12 14.85 -2.13
CA ASP A 47 6.32 15.76 -1.31
C ASP A 47 4.84 15.37 -1.34
N THR A 48 4.40 14.76 -0.26
CA THR A 48 3.04 14.27 -0.09
C THR A 48 2.02 15.36 0.27
N ARG A 49 2.51 16.53 0.68
CA ARG A 49 1.65 17.70 0.98
C ARG A 49 1.19 18.41 -0.29
N GLN A 50 1.92 18.24 -1.37
CA GLN A 50 1.57 18.82 -2.64
C GLN A 50 0.55 17.94 -3.36
N ALA A 51 -0.67 18.46 -3.56
CA ALA A 51 -1.70 17.79 -4.34
C ALA A 51 -1.21 17.54 -5.78
N ILE A 52 -1.70 16.46 -6.39
CA ILE A 52 -1.51 16.24 -7.83
C ILE A 52 -2.22 17.38 -8.57
N HIS A 53 -1.54 17.99 -9.53
CA HIS A 53 -2.15 18.99 -10.42
C HIS A 53 -3.01 18.31 -11.49
N ASP A 54 -4.07 18.98 -11.92
CA ASP A 54 -4.98 18.45 -12.94
C ASP A 54 -4.24 18.05 -14.23
N ASN A 55 -3.15 18.76 -14.58
CA ASN A 55 -2.30 18.44 -15.73
C ASN A 55 -1.55 17.09 -15.57
N ASP A 56 -1.38 16.59 -14.36
CA ASP A 56 -0.66 15.35 -14.09
C ASP A 56 -1.55 14.10 -14.14
N PHE A 57 -2.89 14.29 -14.24
CA PHE A 57 -3.83 13.18 -14.38
C PHE A 57 -3.55 12.31 -15.61
N GLY A 58 -3.10 12.91 -16.70
CA GLY A 58 -2.67 12.17 -17.88
C GLY A 58 -1.53 11.18 -17.57
N ASN A 59 -0.64 11.53 -16.65
CA ASN A 59 0.42 10.64 -16.19
C ASN A 59 -0.13 9.48 -15.35
N VAL A 60 -1.10 9.74 -14.45
CA VAL A 60 -1.75 8.68 -13.67
C VAL A 60 -2.40 7.66 -14.59
N LEU A 61 -3.16 8.09 -15.59
CA LEU A 61 -3.81 7.21 -16.57
C LEU A 61 -2.78 6.41 -17.37
N ARG A 62 -1.71 7.04 -17.83
CA ARG A 62 -0.63 6.37 -18.57
C ARG A 62 0.04 5.28 -17.74
N PHE A 63 0.35 5.56 -16.47
CA PHE A 63 0.96 4.57 -15.60
C PHE A 63 -0.02 3.46 -15.21
N ASN A 64 -1.30 3.76 -15.01
CA ASN A 64 -2.32 2.74 -14.82
C ASN A 64 -2.38 1.77 -16.01
N LEU A 65 -2.39 2.28 -17.24
CA LEU A 65 -2.38 1.46 -18.45
C LEU A 65 -1.09 0.62 -18.55
N ALA A 66 0.06 1.20 -18.21
CA ALA A 66 1.32 0.47 -18.21
C ALA A 66 1.33 -0.68 -17.20
N LEU A 67 0.79 -0.48 -15.99
CA LEU A 67 0.64 -1.53 -14.98
C LEU A 67 -0.34 -2.62 -15.42
N ASP A 68 -1.48 -2.25 -16.02
CA ASP A 68 -2.47 -3.20 -16.52
C ASP A 68 -1.89 -4.05 -17.66
N THR A 69 -1.14 -3.43 -18.57
CA THR A 69 -0.43 -4.12 -19.65
C THR A 69 0.62 -5.09 -19.10
N TRP A 70 1.42 -4.63 -18.11
CA TRP A 70 2.40 -5.47 -17.44
C TRP A 70 1.73 -6.70 -16.80
N ARG A 71 0.62 -6.50 -16.10
CA ARG A 71 -0.11 -7.61 -15.45
C ARG A 71 -0.58 -8.64 -16.47
N LEU A 72 -1.19 -8.21 -17.57
CA LEU A 72 -1.68 -9.10 -18.62
C LEU A 72 -0.53 -9.91 -19.21
N GLU A 73 0.56 -9.25 -19.61
CA GLU A 73 1.74 -9.90 -20.19
C GLU A 73 2.31 -10.98 -19.27
N TRP A 74 2.55 -10.66 -18.00
CA TRP A 74 3.25 -11.56 -17.08
C TRP A 74 2.34 -12.61 -16.46
N SER A 75 1.04 -12.39 -16.37
CA SER A 75 0.09 -13.43 -15.98
C SER A 75 0.01 -14.57 -16.99
N GLU A 76 0.26 -14.27 -18.27
CA GLU A 76 0.31 -15.28 -19.34
C GLU A 76 1.68 -15.97 -19.42
N LYS A 77 2.76 -15.23 -19.21
CA LYS A 77 4.14 -15.74 -19.33
C LYS A 77 4.54 -16.63 -18.15
N LEU A 78 4.15 -16.25 -16.91
CA LEU A 78 4.51 -16.98 -15.71
C LEU A 78 3.49 -18.08 -15.41
N LYS A 79 3.84 -19.31 -15.80
CA LYS A 79 3.07 -20.53 -15.58
C LYS A 79 3.37 -21.15 -14.21
N PRO A 80 2.53 -22.09 -13.74
CA PRO A 80 2.85 -22.88 -12.56
C PRO A 80 4.19 -23.61 -12.74
N HIS A 81 5.07 -23.51 -11.76
CA HIS A 81 6.37 -24.16 -11.76
C HIS A 81 6.30 -25.52 -11.06
N ALA A 82 7.02 -26.54 -11.56
CA ALA A 82 7.00 -27.90 -11.01
C ALA A 82 7.39 -27.98 -9.52
N THR A 83 8.31 -27.11 -9.06
CA THR A 83 8.85 -27.13 -7.69
C THR A 83 8.13 -26.17 -6.75
N ILE A 84 7.73 -25.00 -7.24
CA ILE A 84 7.19 -23.90 -6.41
C ILE A 84 5.73 -23.56 -6.75
N GLY A 85 5.05 -24.44 -7.49
CA GLY A 85 3.62 -24.29 -7.81
C GLY A 85 3.27 -22.98 -8.49
N ASN A 86 2.18 -22.35 -8.03
CA ASN A 86 1.68 -21.09 -8.58
C ASN A 86 2.38 -19.83 -8.01
N TYR A 87 3.40 -19.98 -7.19
CA TYR A 87 4.09 -18.84 -6.55
C TYR A 87 4.48 -17.71 -7.53
N PRO A 88 5.08 -17.98 -8.71
CA PRO A 88 5.42 -16.92 -9.65
C PRO A 88 4.20 -16.11 -10.12
N ARG A 89 3.11 -16.78 -10.47
CA ARG A 89 1.88 -16.12 -10.93
C ARG A 89 1.16 -15.36 -9.84
N LYS A 90 1.13 -15.89 -8.62
CA LYS A 90 0.57 -15.20 -7.44
C LYS A 90 1.39 -13.97 -7.07
N GLY A 91 2.72 -14.06 -7.18
CA GLY A 91 3.63 -12.93 -7.01
C GLY A 91 3.32 -11.79 -7.98
N VAL A 92 3.03 -12.08 -9.25
CA VAL A 92 2.59 -11.06 -10.23
C VAL A 92 1.36 -10.31 -9.73
N GLY A 93 0.36 -11.02 -9.22
CA GLY A 93 -0.86 -10.41 -8.68
C GLY A 93 -0.56 -9.44 -7.54
N LEU A 94 0.27 -9.86 -6.59
CA LEU A 94 0.62 -9.06 -5.42
C LEU A 94 1.43 -7.82 -5.81
N HIS A 95 2.46 -7.99 -6.64
CA HIS A 95 3.27 -6.88 -7.15
C HIS A 95 2.44 -5.85 -7.92
N TYR A 96 1.53 -6.32 -8.79
CA TYR A 96 0.63 -5.45 -9.51
C TYR A 96 -0.26 -4.61 -8.58
N HIS A 97 -0.92 -5.27 -7.62
CA HIS A 97 -1.79 -4.55 -6.70
C HIS A 97 -1.01 -3.57 -5.83
N PHE A 98 0.21 -3.92 -5.43
CA PHE A 98 1.05 -2.99 -4.68
C PHE A 98 1.48 -1.78 -5.53
N ALA A 99 1.96 -1.99 -6.76
CA ALA A 99 2.34 -0.89 -7.65
C ALA A 99 1.14 0.01 -7.99
N LYS A 100 -0.05 -0.58 -8.17
CA LYS A 100 -1.29 0.17 -8.41
C LYS A 100 -1.74 0.93 -7.17
N LEU A 101 -1.64 0.32 -5.99
CA LEU A 101 -1.87 0.99 -4.71
C LEU A 101 -0.92 2.19 -4.55
N TYR A 102 0.37 1.99 -4.79
CA TYR A 102 1.36 3.07 -4.71
C TYR A 102 1.02 4.22 -5.67
N LEU A 103 0.78 3.95 -6.95
CA LEU A 103 0.38 4.95 -7.94
C LEU A 103 -0.88 5.69 -7.50
N CYS A 104 -1.94 4.96 -7.16
CA CYS A 104 -3.26 5.54 -6.91
C CYS A 104 -3.36 6.23 -5.54
N SER A 105 -2.49 5.90 -4.59
CA SER A 105 -2.43 6.57 -3.29
C SER A 105 -2.06 8.06 -3.39
N HIS A 106 -1.48 8.46 -4.52
CA HIS A 106 -1.17 9.87 -4.79
C HIS A 106 -2.43 10.75 -4.86
N ALA A 107 -3.62 10.17 -5.11
CA ALA A 107 -4.90 10.90 -5.06
C ALA A 107 -5.20 11.53 -3.69
N PHE A 108 -4.57 11.03 -2.63
CA PHE A 108 -4.76 11.54 -1.26
C PHE A 108 -3.81 12.67 -0.89
N ARG A 109 -2.88 13.04 -1.78
CA ARG A 109 -1.94 14.13 -1.52
C ARG A 109 -2.66 15.47 -1.39
N GLY A 110 -2.35 16.22 -0.35
CA GLY A 110 -2.95 17.53 -0.08
C GLY A 110 -4.45 17.49 0.24
N VAL A 111 -5.03 16.31 0.47
CA VAL A 111 -6.41 16.18 0.96
C VAL A 111 -6.43 16.51 2.45
N SER A 112 -7.20 17.54 2.83
CA SER A 112 -7.40 17.87 4.24
C SER A 112 -8.19 16.78 4.95
N THR A 113 -7.76 16.44 6.16
CA THR A 113 -8.46 15.51 7.04
C THR A 113 -9.47 16.24 7.95
N ASP A 114 -9.46 17.58 7.95
CA ASP A 114 -10.37 18.36 8.75
C ASP A 114 -11.77 18.34 8.17
N ALA A 115 -12.74 17.93 8.98
CA ALA A 115 -14.17 17.84 8.63
C ALA A 115 -14.85 19.23 8.58
N GLY A 116 -14.10 20.32 8.37
CA GLY A 116 -14.64 21.68 8.27
C GLY A 116 -15.24 21.95 6.87
N ASP A 117 -15.93 23.12 6.75
CA ASP A 117 -16.59 23.58 5.51
C ASP A 117 -15.68 23.68 4.27
N ASN A 118 -14.38 23.52 4.43
CA ASN A 118 -13.37 23.53 3.36
C ASN A 118 -12.85 22.13 3.01
N ALA A 119 -13.54 21.04 3.37
CA ALA A 119 -13.16 19.71 2.92
C ALA A 119 -13.12 19.71 1.39
N LYS A 120 -11.92 19.58 0.83
CA LYS A 120 -11.72 19.55 -0.63
C LYS A 120 -12.42 18.32 -1.18
N ILE A 121 -13.52 18.53 -1.88
CA ILE A 121 -14.21 17.45 -2.60
C ILE A 121 -13.24 16.98 -3.70
N LEU A 122 -12.95 15.69 -3.74
CA LEU A 122 -12.14 15.08 -4.80
C LEU A 122 -12.86 15.26 -6.14
N SER A 123 -12.13 15.58 -7.20
CA SER A 123 -12.69 15.50 -8.54
C SER A 123 -13.13 14.06 -8.87
N PRO A 124 -14.04 13.84 -9.80
CA PRO A 124 -14.47 12.49 -10.18
C PRO A 124 -13.30 11.58 -10.56
N GLU A 125 -12.31 12.11 -11.26
CA GLU A 125 -11.10 11.39 -11.66
C GLU A 125 -10.23 11.03 -10.45
N MET A 126 -10.11 11.95 -9.49
CA MET A 126 -9.41 11.69 -8.23
C MET A 126 -10.16 10.65 -7.39
N GLN A 127 -11.47 10.71 -7.35
CA GLN A 127 -12.30 9.73 -6.66
C GLN A 127 -12.09 8.33 -7.24
N GLU A 128 -12.15 8.18 -8.57
CA GLU A 128 -11.89 6.89 -9.24
C GLU A 128 -10.48 6.35 -8.93
N THR A 129 -9.48 7.24 -8.93
CA THR A 129 -8.10 6.90 -8.58
C THR A 129 -7.99 6.45 -7.12
N ALA A 130 -8.62 7.18 -6.19
CA ALA A 130 -8.65 6.82 -4.78
C ALA A 130 -9.35 5.47 -4.53
N ASP A 131 -10.49 5.23 -5.19
CA ASP A 131 -11.19 3.95 -5.14
C ASP A 131 -10.35 2.81 -5.70
N SER A 132 -9.53 3.06 -6.72
CA SER A 132 -8.59 2.09 -7.27
C SER A 132 -7.49 1.73 -6.27
N ALA A 133 -7.02 2.70 -5.47
CA ALA A 133 -6.08 2.44 -4.38
C ALA A 133 -6.70 1.53 -3.30
N VAL A 134 -7.93 1.84 -2.87
CA VAL A 134 -8.68 1.03 -1.89
C VAL A 134 -8.89 -0.39 -2.39
N ARG A 135 -9.34 -0.55 -3.65
CA ARG A 135 -9.51 -1.88 -4.26
C ARG A 135 -8.20 -2.66 -4.31
N SER A 136 -7.09 -2.01 -4.64
CA SER A 136 -5.79 -2.65 -4.73
C SER A 136 -5.28 -3.10 -3.36
N ALA A 137 -5.39 -2.26 -2.33
CA ALA A 137 -5.04 -2.62 -0.96
C ALA A 137 -5.92 -3.76 -0.42
N THR A 138 -7.24 -3.69 -0.68
CA THR A 138 -8.18 -4.76 -0.33
C THR A 138 -7.81 -6.07 -1.02
N SER A 139 -7.39 -6.04 -2.28
CA SER A 139 -6.97 -7.24 -3.03
C SER A 139 -5.72 -7.87 -2.43
N ILE A 140 -4.76 -7.07 -1.95
CA ILE A 140 -3.57 -7.58 -1.24
C ILE A 140 -3.99 -8.35 0.03
N LEU A 141 -4.84 -7.77 0.87
CA LEU A 141 -5.26 -8.43 2.11
C LEU A 141 -6.17 -9.64 1.86
N ARG A 142 -7.06 -9.57 0.87
CA ARG A 142 -7.90 -10.71 0.51
C ARG A 142 -7.10 -11.89 -0.01
N SER A 143 -5.98 -11.67 -0.70
CA SER A 143 -5.10 -12.77 -1.12
C SER A 143 -4.52 -13.54 0.08
N ILE A 144 -4.29 -12.86 1.21
CA ILE A 144 -3.87 -13.51 2.45
C ILE A 144 -5.03 -14.29 3.09
N ASP A 145 -6.25 -13.76 3.02
CA ASP A 145 -7.42 -14.38 3.65
C ASP A 145 -7.92 -15.63 2.89
N THR A 146 -7.97 -15.55 1.55
CA THR A 146 -8.67 -16.54 0.74
C THR A 146 -7.76 -17.55 0.04
N ASP A 147 -6.43 -17.33 0.01
CA ASP A 147 -5.50 -18.16 -0.73
C ASP A 147 -4.60 -18.99 0.19
N ASP A 148 -4.97 -20.23 0.44
CA ASP A 148 -4.23 -21.13 1.34
C ASP A 148 -2.85 -21.50 0.80
N GLU A 149 -2.67 -21.57 -0.51
CA GLU A 149 -1.35 -21.78 -1.10
C GLU A 149 -0.46 -20.56 -0.86
N PHE A 150 -0.99 -19.35 -0.97
CA PHE A 150 -0.25 -18.12 -0.65
C PHE A 150 0.14 -18.07 0.83
N LYS A 151 -0.78 -18.41 1.74
CA LYS A 151 -0.49 -18.51 3.18
C LYS A 151 0.70 -19.44 3.47
N SER A 152 0.77 -20.57 2.77
CA SER A 152 1.84 -21.56 2.98
C SER A 152 3.24 -21.03 2.62
N PHE A 153 3.33 -20.03 1.74
CA PHE A 153 4.58 -19.39 1.36
C PHE A 153 5.01 -18.24 2.27
N MET A 154 4.07 -17.64 3.01
CA MET A 154 4.30 -16.37 3.70
C MET A 154 5.46 -16.37 4.68
N SER A 155 5.73 -17.49 5.35
CA SER A 155 6.88 -17.62 6.28
C SER A 155 8.24 -17.58 5.56
N ASN A 156 8.27 -17.78 4.24
CA ASN A 156 9.46 -17.90 3.43
C ASN A 156 9.55 -16.82 2.33
N LEU A 157 8.61 -15.86 2.34
CA LEU A 157 8.62 -14.78 1.36
C LEU A 157 9.79 -13.81 1.62
N PRO A 158 10.34 -13.20 0.57
CA PRO A 158 11.26 -12.07 0.73
C PRO A 158 10.62 -10.93 1.52
N LEU A 159 11.42 -10.22 2.34
CA LEU A 159 10.96 -9.16 3.26
C LEU A 159 10.14 -8.05 2.59
N TYR A 160 10.32 -7.80 1.31
CA TYR A 160 9.56 -6.78 0.60
C TYR A 160 8.05 -7.13 0.49
N PHE A 161 7.68 -8.41 0.52
CA PHE A 161 6.26 -8.80 0.59
C PHE A 161 5.63 -8.42 1.95
N ASP A 162 6.40 -8.57 3.02
CA ASP A 162 5.95 -8.12 4.36
C ASP A 162 5.68 -6.62 4.34
N THR A 163 6.55 -5.86 3.68
CA THR A 163 6.38 -4.40 3.51
C THR A 163 5.12 -4.06 2.70
N MET A 164 4.84 -4.81 1.62
CA MET A 164 3.61 -4.60 0.83
C MET A 164 2.34 -4.82 1.65
N ILE A 165 2.35 -5.87 2.49
CA ILE A 165 1.23 -6.19 3.39
C ILE A 165 1.06 -5.10 4.44
N ALA A 166 2.16 -4.67 5.08
CA ALA A 166 2.12 -3.59 6.05
C ALA A 166 1.56 -2.30 5.45
N PHE A 167 2.06 -1.92 4.29
CA PHE A 167 1.62 -0.73 3.58
C PHE A 167 0.13 -0.77 3.24
N ALA A 168 -0.37 -1.87 2.68
CA ALA A 168 -1.78 -2.05 2.36
C ALA A 168 -2.66 -1.99 3.63
N SER A 169 -2.21 -2.61 4.73
CA SER A 169 -2.93 -2.62 5.99
C SER A 169 -3.04 -1.23 6.61
N ILE A 170 -1.92 -0.49 6.69
CA ILE A 170 -1.90 0.87 7.23
C ILE A 170 -2.71 1.81 6.35
N PHE A 171 -2.62 1.68 5.03
CA PHE A 171 -3.42 2.46 4.09
C PHE A 171 -4.92 2.25 4.35
N LEU A 172 -5.39 1.01 4.38
CA LEU A 172 -6.80 0.71 4.62
C LEU A 172 -7.27 1.15 6.02
N PHE A 173 -6.40 1.02 7.03
CA PHE A 173 -6.70 1.53 8.35
C PHE A 173 -6.93 3.05 8.32
N ARG A 174 -6.07 3.83 7.67
CA ARG A 174 -6.25 5.28 7.51
C ARG A 174 -7.48 5.63 6.69
N ILE A 175 -7.76 4.88 5.62
CA ILE A 175 -9.00 5.08 4.84
C ILE A 175 -10.23 4.93 5.73
N SER A 176 -10.28 3.88 6.55
CA SER A 176 -11.43 3.60 7.41
C SER A 176 -11.58 4.55 8.61
N THR A 177 -10.48 5.18 9.05
CA THR A 177 -10.50 6.04 10.24
C THR A 177 -10.49 7.53 9.91
N THR A 178 -9.71 7.91 8.89
CA THR A 178 -9.43 9.33 8.60
C THR A 178 -10.14 9.82 7.34
N TYR A 179 -10.24 8.99 6.30
CA TYR A 179 -10.76 9.40 4.99
C TYR A 179 -12.13 8.81 4.65
N SER A 180 -12.80 8.12 5.59
CA SER A 180 -14.09 7.48 5.35
C SER A 180 -15.20 8.46 4.96
N HIS A 181 -15.10 9.72 5.38
CA HIS A 181 -16.04 10.78 5.03
C HIS A 181 -15.80 11.37 3.62
N VAL A 182 -14.55 11.27 3.11
CA VAL A 182 -14.17 11.75 1.77
C VAL A 182 -14.51 10.70 0.71
N LEU A 183 -14.30 9.43 1.06
CA LEU A 183 -14.60 8.28 0.22
C LEU A 183 -15.87 7.59 0.73
N GLN A 184 -16.80 7.30 -0.16
CA GLN A 184 -18.00 6.53 0.18
C GLN A 184 -17.66 5.04 0.35
N VAL A 185 -16.77 4.72 1.32
CA VAL A 185 -16.32 3.35 1.59
C VAL A 185 -16.99 2.81 2.86
N ASP A 186 -17.26 1.52 2.86
CA ASP A 186 -17.71 0.86 4.07
C ASP A 186 -16.52 0.61 5.03
N ALA A 187 -16.33 1.56 5.95
CA ALA A 187 -15.28 1.50 6.95
C ALA A 187 -15.39 0.23 7.84
N THR A 188 -16.63 -0.27 8.05
CA THR A 188 -16.87 -1.45 8.88
C THR A 188 -16.32 -2.71 8.20
N GLU A 189 -16.58 -2.88 6.91
CA GLU A 189 -16.06 -4.00 6.12
C GLU A 189 -14.53 -3.94 5.99
N ILE A 190 -13.95 -2.75 5.82
CA ILE A 190 -12.49 -2.58 5.80
C ILE A 190 -11.88 -2.99 7.15
N LEU A 191 -12.43 -2.52 8.28
CA LEU A 191 -11.93 -2.88 9.61
C LEU A 191 -12.12 -4.36 9.92
N LYS A 192 -13.18 -4.98 9.43
CA LYS A 192 -13.39 -6.43 9.54
C LYS A 192 -12.30 -7.20 8.78
N LEU A 193 -12.02 -6.81 7.54
CA LEU A 193 -10.95 -7.41 6.74
C LEU A 193 -9.58 -7.27 7.42
N LEU A 194 -9.28 -6.09 7.98
CA LEU A 194 -8.04 -5.86 8.73
C LEU A 194 -7.92 -6.79 9.94
N ARG A 195 -8.99 -6.95 10.73
CA ARG A 195 -8.98 -7.88 11.88
C ARG A 195 -8.78 -9.33 11.45
N GLN A 196 -9.46 -9.76 10.38
CA GLN A 196 -9.27 -11.11 9.83
C GLN A 196 -7.83 -11.32 9.37
N SER A 197 -7.26 -10.35 8.64
CA SER A 197 -5.88 -10.42 8.21
C SER A 197 -4.89 -10.50 9.39
N VAL A 198 -5.10 -9.71 10.45
CA VAL A 198 -4.24 -9.77 11.65
C VAL A 198 -4.28 -11.14 12.30
N VAL A 199 -5.46 -11.77 12.46
CA VAL A 199 -5.59 -13.13 13.02
C VAL A 199 -4.79 -14.14 12.19
N ILE A 200 -4.84 -14.07 10.86
CA ILE A 200 -4.07 -14.96 9.99
C ILE A 200 -2.57 -14.70 10.13
N LEU A 201 -2.18 -13.42 10.13
CA LEU A 201 -0.78 -13.03 10.30
C LEU A 201 -0.22 -13.46 11.66
N GLU A 202 -1.00 -13.40 12.74
CA GLU A 202 -0.64 -13.92 14.07
C GLU A 202 -0.40 -15.42 14.04
N SER A 203 -1.26 -16.17 13.34
CA SER A 203 -1.07 -17.61 13.16
C SER A 203 0.26 -17.93 12.47
N ILE A 204 0.60 -17.19 11.42
CA ILE A 204 1.86 -17.34 10.68
C ILE A 204 3.04 -16.89 11.57
N ALA A 205 2.91 -15.74 12.23
CA ALA A 205 3.94 -15.18 13.10
C ALA A 205 4.31 -16.11 14.27
N SER A 206 3.36 -16.93 14.73
CA SER A 206 3.63 -17.93 15.76
C SER A 206 4.59 -19.06 15.33
N THR A 207 4.75 -19.25 14.01
CA THR A 207 5.63 -20.29 13.42
C THR A 207 7.03 -19.79 13.08
N ILE A 208 7.26 -18.47 13.12
CA ILE A 208 8.52 -17.82 12.77
C ILE A 208 9.15 -17.15 13.99
N ARG A 209 10.41 -16.70 13.84
CA ARG A 209 11.12 -15.99 14.92
C ARG A 209 10.45 -14.64 15.21
N SER A 210 10.37 -14.25 16.48
CA SER A 210 9.83 -12.96 16.91
C SER A 210 10.58 -11.74 16.32
N SER A 211 11.84 -11.93 15.95
CA SER A 211 12.64 -10.89 15.24
C SER A 211 12.30 -10.75 13.76
N HIS A 212 11.49 -11.65 13.18
CA HIS A 212 11.09 -11.57 11.80
C HIS A 212 10.21 -10.33 11.57
N LEU A 213 10.38 -9.66 10.41
CA LEU A 213 9.66 -8.43 10.10
C LEU A 213 8.13 -8.64 10.15
N LEU A 214 7.64 -9.75 9.60
CA LEU A 214 6.22 -10.09 9.63
C LEU A 214 5.65 -10.15 11.04
N ALA A 215 6.36 -10.77 11.99
CA ALA A 215 5.92 -10.84 13.38
C ALA A 215 5.80 -9.45 14.03
N ARG A 216 6.76 -8.57 13.73
CA ARG A 216 6.76 -7.17 14.21
C ARG A 216 5.64 -6.34 13.59
N ILE A 217 5.39 -6.50 12.29
CA ILE A 217 4.28 -5.85 11.57
C ILE A 217 2.95 -6.30 12.17
N THR A 218 2.76 -7.59 12.37
CA THR A 218 1.55 -8.17 12.94
C THR A 218 1.24 -7.60 14.31
N GLU A 219 2.24 -7.53 15.19
CA GLU A 219 2.08 -6.95 16.52
C GLU A 219 1.73 -5.45 16.46
N GLY A 220 2.36 -4.69 15.55
CA GLY A 220 2.05 -3.28 15.34
C GLY A 220 0.59 -3.07 14.87
N LEU A 221 0.14 -3.85 13.90
CA LEU A 221 -1.24 -3.78 13.39
C LEU A 221 -2.26 -4.17 14.47
N ARG A 222 -1.97 -5.20 15.28
CA ARG A 222 -2.80 -5.60 16.40
C ARG A 222 -2.97 -4.45 17.41
N ARG A 223 -1.88 -3.81 17.80
CA ARG A 223 -1.91 -2.65 18.72
C ARG A 223 -2.74 -1.50 18.17
N LEU A 224 -2.58 -1.15 16.90
CA LEU A 224 -3.37 -0.11 16.25
C LEU A 224 -4.87 -0.40 16.29
N LEU A 225 -5.28 -1.63 16.00
CA LEU A 225 -6.69 -2.03 16.04
C LEU A 225 -7.26 -2.00 17.44
N VAL A 226 -6.50 -2.43 18.46
CA VAL A 226 -6.92 -2.38 19.87
C VAL A 226 -7.09 -0.93 20.32
N GLN A 227 -6.10 -0.09 20.10
CA GLN A 227 -6.14 1.33 20.46
C GLN A 227 -7.33 2.05 19.81
N PHE A 228 -7.60 1.78 18.54
CA PHE A 228 -8.75 2.36 17.85
C PHE A 228 -10.08 1.92 18.46
N GLN A 229 -10.20 0.66 18.89
CA GLN A 229 -11.41 0.18 19.58
C GLN A 229 -11.60 0.86 20.93
N GLU A 230 -10.55 0.98 21.72
CA GLU A 230 -10.57 1.64 23.04
C GLU A 230 -10.98 3.11 22.91
N THR A 231 -10.43 3.83 21.93
CA THR A 231 -10.79 5.23 21.67
C THR A 231 -12.27 5.37 21.33
N ARG A 232 -12.84 4.48 20.51
CA ARG A 232 -14.27 4.49 20.16
C ARG A 232 -15.19 4.15 21.32
N LEU A 233 -14.76 3.27 22.24
CA LEU A 233 -15.53 2.90 23.43
C LEU A 233 -15.54 4.05 24.45
N ASN A 234 -14.44 4.78 24.56
CA ASN A 234 -14.31 5.88 25.50
C ASN A 234 -15.01 7.17 25.00
N ASN A 235 -15.18 7.30 23.68
CA ASN A 235 -15.89 8.43 23.05
C ASN A 235 -17.05 7.89 22.19
N PRO A 236 -18.17 7.43 22.80
CA PRO A 236 -19.33 7.03 22.03
C PRO A 236 -19.86 8.24 21.26
N VAL A 237 -19.85 8.18 19.95
CA VAL A 237 -20.51 9.17 19.09
C VAL A 237 -22.00 9.15 19.44
N GLU A 238 -22.49 10.19 20.09
CA GLU A 238 -23.93 10.38 20.32
C GLU A 238 -24.62 10.39 18.95
N VAL A 239 -25.41 9.38 18.68
CA VAL A 239 -26.34 9.37 17.55
C VAL A 239 -27.36 10.50 17.81
N PRO A 240 -27.48 11.52 16.97
CA PRO A 240 -28.48 12.55 17.17
C PRO A 240 -29.86 11.90 17.09
N ASN A 241 -30.54 11.77 18.22
CA ASN A 241 -31.98 11.52 18.23
C ASN A 241 -32.67 12.72 17.61
N HIS A 242 -33.26 12.51 16.44
CA HIS A 242 -34.20 13.44 15.83
C HIS A 242 -35.46 13.48 16.68
N ASP A 243 -35.46 14.29 17.73
CA ASP A 243 -36.67 14.83 18.31
C ASP A 243 -36.55 16.36 18.35
N HIS A 244 -37.56 16.98 17.72
CA HIS A 244 -37.72 18.42 17.60
C HIS A 244 -37.64 19.13 18.96
N ASN A 245 -36.70 20.09 19.10
CA ASN A 245 -37.09 21.40 19.61
C ASN A 245 -36.01 22.45 19.27
N MET A 246 -36.55 23.64 18.91
CA MET A 246 -35.81 24.85 18.60
C MET A 246 -35.06 25.42 19.82
N ASP A 247 -34.04 26.19 19.46
CA ASP A 247 -33.30 27.21 20.20
C ASP A 247 -32.15 26.75 21.09
N THR A 248 -31.00 27.10 20.64
CA THR A 248 -29.95 27.97 21.23
C THR A 248 -28.59 27.61 20.67
N SER A 249 -27.92 28.65 20.18
CA SER A 249 -26.52 28.65 19.79
C SER A 249 -25.61 28.03 20.85
N ASP A 250 -25.07 26.85 20.57
CA ASP A 250 -23.90 26.35 21.27
C ASP A 250 -22.96 25.70 20.26
N GLN A 251 -21.77 26.28 20.19
CA GLN A 251 -20.66 25.80 19.37
C GLN A 251 -20.20 24.45 19.95
N THR A 252 -20.73 23.36 19.42
CA THR A 252 -20.16 22.04 19.67
C THR A 252 -18.81 21.96 18.97
N HIS A 253 -17.75 22.20 19.73
CA HIS A 253 -16.39 21.77 19.41
C HIS A 253 -16.45 20.25 19.24
N VAL A 254 -16.47 19.79 17.98
CA VAL A 254 -16.15 18.40 17.65
C VAL A 254 -14.67 18.24 17.98
N VAL A 255 -14.38 17.69 19.15
CA VAL A 255 -13.02 17.29 19.53
C VAL A 255 -12.66 16.15 18.59
N HIS A 256 -11.94 16.47 17.54
CA HIS A 256 -11.23 15.51 16.73
C HIS A 256 -10.07 15.02 17.62
N ASP A 257 -10.31 13.94 18.38
CA ASP A 257 -9.25 13.22 19.06
C ASP A 257 -8.26 12.76 17.99
N GLN A 258 -7.22 13.55 17.82
CA GLN A 258 -6.05 13.15 17.05
C GLN A 258 -5.48 11.92 17.74
N ILE A 259 -5.70 10.76 17.16
CA ILE A 259 -4.92 9.57 17.52
C ILE A 259 -3.46 9.98 17.33
N ASP A 260 -2.75 10.10 18.44
CA ASP A 260 -1.33 10.44 18.44
C ASP A 260 -0.55 9.28 17.79
N TRP A 261 -0.31 9.42 16.52
CA TRP A 261 0.44 8.46 15.71
C TRP A 261 1.89 8.32 16.17
N SER A 262 2.39 9.24 16.99
CA SER A 262 3.76 9.21 17.53
C SER A 262 3.93 8.22 18.69
N VAL A 263 2.85 7.91 19.42
CA VAL A 263 2.92 7.12 20.67
C VAL A 263 2.78 5.61 20.43
N GLY A 264 2.18 5.17 19.31
CA GLY A 264 1.73 3.77 19.14
C GLY A 264 2.66 2.84 18.38
N ALA A 265 3.75 3.31 17.78
CA ALA A 265 4.39 2.51 16.75
C ALA A 265 5.93 2.55 16.75
N THR A 266 6.54 2.53 17.90
CA THR A 266 7.93 2.11 18.02
C THR A 266 7.98 0.58 18.11
N LEU A 267 8.07 -0.06 16.96
CA LEU A 267 8.62 -1.41 16.87
C LEU A 267 10.14 -1.24 16.93
N ASP A 268 10.80 -1.44 18.09
CA ASP A 268 12.26 -1.44 18.31
C ASP A 268 13.12 -1.03 17.08
N GLY A 269 13.11 0.25 16.71
CA GLY A 269 13.77 0.80 15.52
C GLY A 269 12.91 0.83 14.23
N PHE A 270 11.69 0.31 14.21
CA PHE A 270 10.73 0.43 13.12
C PHE A 270 9.55 1.25 13.63
N SER A 271 9.61 2.58 13.48
CA SER A 271 8.52 3.47 13.88
C SER A 271 7.43 3.46 12.82
N LEU A 272 6.35 2.71 13.06
CA LEU A 272 5.13 2.81 12.23
C LEU A 272 4.45 4.18 12.40
N GLY A 273 4.70 4.90 13.48
CA GLY A 273 4.14 6.24 13.73
C GLY A 273 4.83 7.36 12.95
N ASN A 274 6.11 7.18 12.56
CA ASN A 274 6.83 8.10 11.68
C ASN A 274 6.69 7.75 10.18
N TYR A 275 6.01 6.66 9.86
CA TYR A 275 5.53 6.47 8.51
C TYR A 275 4.31 7.38 8.33
N ASP A 276 4.57 8.64 8.12
CA ASP A 276 3.67 9.45 7.34
C ASP A 276 3.59 8.75 5.98
N PHE A 277 2.55 7.95 5.82
CA PHE A 277 2.28 7.14 4.63
C PHE A 277 2.31 7.99 3.35
N LEU A 278 2.15 9.27 3.52
CA LEU A 278 2.17 10.28 2.51
C LEU A 278 3.46 11.13 2.57
N SER A 279 4.24 11.12 3.65
CA SER A 279 5.54 11.77 3.72
C SER A 279 6.66 10.76 3.49
N ASN A 280 7.12 10.77 2.31
CA ASN A 280 8.01 9.82 1.64
C ASN A 280 9.49 9.94 2.07
N GLN A 281 9.79 10.05 3.38
CA GLN A 281 11.18 10.22 3.80
C GLN A 281 11.98 8.93 4.01
N GLN A 282 11.43 7.72 3.76
CA GLN A 282 12.17 6.47 4.00
C GLN A 282 11.96 5.33 2.98
N PHE A 283 11.50 5.60 1.79
CA PHE A 283 11.82 4.71 0.67
C PHE A 283 13.08 5.21 -0.04
N GLU A 284 14.17 5.34 0.70
CA GLU A 284 15.48 5.21 0.08
C GLU A 284 15.60 3.75 -0.40
N ILE A 285 15.16 3.53 -1.63
CA ILE A 285 15.67 2.43 -2.44
C ILE A 285 17.18 2.63 -2.42
N TRP A 286 17.89 1.69 -1.83
CA TRP A 286 19.32 1.64 -1.63
C TRP A 286 20.12 2.59 -2.54
N PRO A 287 20.97 3.46 -1.98
CA PRO A 287 21.89 4.22 -2.81
C PRO A 287 22.73 3.20 -3.54
N ILE A 288 22.62 3.17 -4.85
CA ILE A 288 23.66 2.56 -5.70
C ILE A 288 24.87 3.44 -5.49
N ASP A 289 25.80 2.92 -4.70
CA ASP A 289 27.08 3.56 -4.40
C ASP A 289 27.86 3.71 -5.70
N HIS A 290 27.76 4.88 -6.35
CA HIS A 290 28.47 5.23 -7.56
C HIS A 290 29.96 5.52 -7.33
N ASN A 291 30.53 5.07 -6.20
CA ASN A 291 31.91 5.39 -5.86
C ASN A 291 32.80 4.13 -5.64
N SER A 292 32.82 3.22 -6.62
CA SER A 292 33.91 2.22 -6.71
C SER A 292 34.44 2.10 -8.14
N GLY A 293 34.96 3.17 -8.64
CA GLY A 293 35.66 3.23 -9.92
C GLY A 293 36.91 4.06 -9.84
N GLN A 294 37.90 3.63 -9.01
CA GLN A 294 39.34 3.88 -9.20
C GLN A 294 40.12 2.96 -8.25
N HIS A 295 40.76 1.98 -8.80
CA HIS A 295 42.05 1.36 -8.54
C HIS A 295 41.97 -0.15 -8.84
N PHE A 296 42.62 -0.43 -9.89
CA PHE A 296 43.41 -1.53 -10.47
C PHE A 296 42.98 -1.87 -11.88
#